data_f5527edecf58dadce22662ba7dfae9c9
#
_entry.id   f5527edecf58dadce22662ba7dfae9c9
#
_cell.length_a   1.000
_cell.length_b   1.000
_cell.length_c   1.000
_cell.angle_alpha   90.00
_cell.angle_beta   90.00
_cell.angle_gamma   90.00
#
_symmetry.space_group_name_H-M   'P 1'
#
loop_
_entity.id
_entity.type
_entity.pdbx_description
1 polymer ?
#
loop_
_entity_poly.entity_id
_entity_poly.type
_entity_poly.pdbx_seq_one_letter_code
_entity_poly.pdbx_strand_id
1 'polypeptide(L)'
;MHLGLGSYTFAWSIGVPGHPPARPMTAIDLLEEAARLEVSLVQICDNLPLTKLSPAELDRFAARADELNIQVEVGTLGLDPQNLRAYLQLARRFGSSFVRVVVDAKDDEPTPEQVVARLHPLLPEFAAAGVRLAIENHDRFRSGALAQMVEQLGTPSVGICLDTVNSFGS
;
A
#
# COMPACT_ATOMS: atom_id res chain seq x y z
N MET A 1 1.62 -1.17 19.53
CA MET A 1 2.36 -1.15 18.25
C MET A 1 2.43 -2.59 17.78
N HIS A 2 2.03 -2.88 16.55
CA HIS A 2 2.12 -4.21 15.96
C HIS A 2 3.30 -4.25 15.00
N LEU A 3 4.04 -5.35 14.99
CA LEU A 3 5.09 -5.61 14.01
C LEU A 3 4.44 -6.25 12.78
N GLY A 4 4.81 -5.79 11.59
CA GLY A 4 4.37 -6.32 10.31
C GLY A 4 5.53 -6.55 9.34
N LEU A 5 5.28 -7.37 8.31
CA LEU A 5 6.19 -7.56 7.20
C LEU A 5 5.65 -6.86 5.95
N GLY A 6 6.44 -5.98 5.37
CA GLY A 6 6.16 -5.41 4.06
C GLY A 6 6.63 -6.31 2.92
N SER A 7 5.90 -6.37 1.80
CA SER A 7 6.32 -7.13 0.62
C SER A 7 7.67 -6.66 0.06
N TYR A 8 8.03 -5.40 0.26
CA TYR A 8 9.34 -4.88 -0.12
C TYR A 8 10.52 -5.46 0.66
N THR A 9 10.28 -6.00 1.87
CA THR A 9 11.30 -6.77 2.62
C THR A 9 11.81 -7.97 1.80
N PHE A 10 10.96 -8.51 0.93
CA PHE A 10 11.25 -9.66 0.08
C PHE A 10 11.36 -9.31 -1.41
N ALA A 11 11.71 -8.06 -1.73
CA ALA A 11 11.76 -7.59 -3.12
C ALA A 11 12.57 -8.52 -4.04
N TRP A 12 13.73 -9.01 -3.60
CA TRP A 12 14.57 -9.93 -4.37
C TRP A 12 13.94 -11.33 -4.54
N SER A 13 13.18 -11.80 -3.56
CA SER A 13 12.46 -13.08 -3.64
C SER A 13 11.20 -12.98 -4.51
N ILE A 14 10.55 -11.83 -4.55
CA ILE A 14 9.41 -11.53 -5.42
C ILE A 14 9.90 -11.33 -6.86
N GLY A 15 10.96 -10.53 -7.02
CA GLY A 15 11.59 -10.22 -8.30
C GLY A 15 11.77 -8.72 -8.49
N VAL A 16 12.99 -8.32 -8.81
CA VAL A 16 13.31 -6.94 -9.19
C VAL A 16 13.57 -6.85 -10.70
N PRO A 17 13.33 -5.70 -11.33
CA PRO A 17 13.57 -5.53 -12.76
C PRO A 17 14.98 -5.98 -13.18
N GLY A 18 15.06 -6.84 -14.19
CA GLY A 18 16.33 -7.42 -14.69
C GLY A 18 16.88 -8.60 -13.88
N HIS A 19 16.32 -8.93 -12.73
CA HIS A 19 16.79 -10.02 -11.85
C HIS A 19 15.62 -10.86 -11.31
N PRO A 20 14.89 -11.59 -12.19
CA PRO A 20 13.82 -12.46 -11.74
C PRO A 20 14.41 -13.67 -10.98
N PRO A 21 13.88 -14.02 -9.80
CA PRO A 21 14.29 -15.25 -9.12
C PRO A 21 13.78 -16.48 -9.87
N ALA A 22 14.45 -17.64 -9.69
CA ALA A 22 14.04 -18.90 -10.31
C ALA A 22 12.60 -19.33 -9.94
N ARG A 23 12.19 -19.00 -8.72
CA ARG A 23 10.80 -19.16 -8.22
C ARG A 23 10.38 -17.88 -7.53
N PRO A 24 9.59 -17.03 -8.18
CA PRO A 24 9.08 -15.80 -7.55
C PRO A 24 8.20 -16.12 -6.34
N MET A 25 8.42 -15.37 -5.25
CA MET A 25 7.57 -15.42 -4.06
C MET A 25 6.17 -14.91 -4.41
N THR A 26 5.16 -15.66 -4.02
CA THR A 26 3.75 -15.29 -4.18
C THR A 26 3.21 -14.60 -2.94
N ALA A 27 1.99 -14.04 -3.04
CA ALA A 27 1.32 -13.45 -1.88
C ALA A 27 1.04 -14.49 -0.78
N ILE A 28 0.76 -15.74 -1.13
CA ILE A 28 0.59 -16.84 -0.16
C ILE A 28 1.93 -17.19 0.48
N ASP A 29 3.02 -17.26 -0.28
CA ASP A 29 4.36 -17.51 0.30
C ASP A 29 4.73 -16.42 1.34
N LEU A 30 4.30 -15.16 1.13
CA LEU A 30 4.52 -14.09 2.11
C LEU A 30 3.73 -14.31 3.41
N LEU A 31 2.48 -14.81 3.33
CA LEU A 31 1.71 -15.20 4.53
C LEU A 31 2.40 -16.34 5.29
N GLU A 32 2.87 -17.37 4.58
CA GLU A 32 3.59 -18.50 5.19
C GLU A 32 4.87 -18.03 5.89
N GLU A 33 5.59 -17.11 5.27
CA GLU A 33 6.81 -16.55 5.86
C GLU A 33 6.50 -15.69 7.10
N ALA A 34 5.43 -14.89 7.07
CA ALA A 34 4.97 -14.14 8.23
C ALA A 34 4.59 -15.08 9.40
N ALA A 35 3.85 -16.15 9.11
CA ALA A 35 3.51 -17.17 10.10
C ALA A 35 4.75 -17.84 10.68
N ARG A 36 5.72 -18.21 9.83
CA ARG A 36 6.99 -18.81 10.26
C ARG A 36 7.80 -17.89 11.19
N LEU A 37 7.70 -16.58 10.98
CA LEU A 37 8.36 -15.55 11.79
C LEU A 37 7.51 -15.07 12.98
N GLU A 38 6.34 -15.69 13.19
CA GLU A 38 5.40 -15.31 14.26
C GLU A 38 4.92 -13.85 14.16
N VAL A 39 4.82 -13.31 12.92
CA VAL A 39 4.34 -11.97 12.63
C VAL A 39 2.90 -12.04 12.13
N SER A 40 2.00 -11.32 12.78
CA SER A 40 0.55 -11.37 12.53
C SER A 40 0.04 -10.29 11.57
N LEU A 41 0.92 -9.57 10.88
CA LEU A 41 0.56 -8.49 9.96
C LEU A 41 1.45 -8.53 8.73
N VAL A 42 0.85 -8.45 7.55
CA VAL A 42 1.57 -8.21 6.28
C VAL A 42 1.05 -6.96 5.60
N GLN A 43 1.94 -6.18 4.99
CA GLN A 43 1.57 -5.11 4.08
C GLN A 43 2.01 -5.49 2.66
N ILE A 44 1.03 -5.65 1.76
CA ILE A 44 1.27 -6.04 0.37
C ILE A 44 1.16 -4.82 -0.52
N CYS A 45 2.25 -4.51 -1.20
CA CYS A 45 2.41 -3.33 -2.03
C CYS A 45 2.42 -3.67 -3.53
N ASP A 46 2.68 -2.66 -4.33
CA ASP A 46 2.72 -2.71 -5.80
C ASP A 46 3.77 -3.66 -6.39
N ASN A 47 4.81 -4.03 -5.64
CA ASN A 47 5.78 -5.05 -6.06
C ASN A 47 5.20 -6.48 -6.03
N LEU A 48 4.07 -6.69 -5.35
CA LEU A 48 3.34 -7.96 -5.27
C LEU A 48 1.83 -7.70 -5.43
N PRO A 49 1.36 -7.12 -6.56
CA PRO A 49 0.06 -6.49 -6.66
C PRO A 49 -1.10 -7.50 -6.61
N LEU A 50 -1.91 -7.44 -5.55
CA LEU A 50 -3.11 -8.27 -5.39
C LEU A 50 -4.16 -8.01 -6.49
N THR A 51 -4.13 -6.84 -7.12
CA THR A 51 -5.02 -6.49 -8.25
C THR A 51 -4.81 -7.37 -9.49
N LYS A 52 -3.69 -8.08 -9.57
CA LYS A 52 -3.40 -9.02 -10.68
C LYS A 52 -3.91 -10.43 -10.43
N LEU A 53 -4.36 -10.72 -9.22
CA LEU A 53 -4.92 -12.03 -8.88
C LEU A 53 -6.35 -12.13 -9.39
N SER A 54 -6.70 -13.32 -9.88
CA SER A 54 -8.10 -13.67 -10.20
C SER A 54 -8.96 -13.70 -8.92
N PRO A 55 -10.29 -13.60 -9.04
CA PRO A 55 -11.18 -13.70 -7.88
C PRO A 55 -10.95 -14.97 -7.04
N ALA A 56 -10.73 -16.12 -7.69
CA ALA A 56 -10.47 -17.39 -7.01
C ALA A 56 -9.11 -17.40 -6.27
N GLU A 57 -8.10 -16.72 -6.80
CA GLU A 57 -6.80 -16.55 -6.12
C GLU A 57 -6.92 -15.61 -4.93
N LEU A 58 -7.68 -14.52 -5.07
CA LEU A 58 -7.98 -13.61 -3.95
C LEU A 58 -8.77 -14.32 -2.83
N ASP A 59 -9.72 -15.22 -3.19
CA ASP A 59 -10.46 -16.03 -2.20
C ASP A 59 -9.51 -16.97 -1.45
N ARG A 60 -8.62 -17.67 -2.16
CA ARG A 60 -7.61 -18.54 -1.53
C ARG A 60 -6.65 -17.77 -0.65
N PHE A 61 -6.21 -16.60 -1.09
CA PHE A 61 -5.33 -15.73 -0.30
C PHE A 61 -6.04 -15.27 0.98
N ALA A 62 -7.30 -14.81 0.89
CA ALA A 62 -8.08 -14.39 2.04
C ALA A 62 -8.27 -15.54 3.05
N ALA A 63 -8.71 -16.71 2.57
CA ALA A 63 -8.87 -17.90 3.42
C ALA A 63 -7.57 -18.29 4.12
N ARG A 64 -6.43 -18.18 3.41
CA ARG A 64 -5.14 -18.51 4.02
C ARG A 64 -4.70 -17.47 5.07
N ALA A 65 -4.94 -16.19 4.83
CA ALA A 65 -4.69 -15.14 5.81
C ALA A 65 -5.51 -15.37 7.10
N ASP A 66 -6.79 -15.72 6.95
CA ASP A 66 -7.69 -16.04 8.07
C ASP A 66 -7.21 -17.28 8.86
N GLU A 67 -6.85 -18.38 8.16
CA GLU A 67 -6.32 -19.61 8.80
C GLU A 67 -5.06 -19.34 9.63
N LEU A 68 -4.20 -18.44 9.15
CA LEU A 68 -2.95 -18.07 9.81
C LEU A 68 -3.12 -16.94 10.85
N ASN A 69 -4.33 -16.36 10.98
CA ASN A 69 -4.60 -15.17 11.79
C ASN A 69 -3.69 -13.99 11.44
N ILE A 70 -3.43 -13.77 10.16
CA ILE A 70 -2.60 -12.67 9.65
C ILE A 70 -3.49 -11.56 9.11
N GLN A 71 -3.32 -10.35 9.63
CA GLN A 71 -3.94 -9.15 9.11
C GLN A 71 -3.25 -8.72 7.80
N VAL A 72 -4.02 -8.22 6.85
CA VAL A 72 -3.50 -7.78 5.57
C VAL A 72 -3.74 -6.28 5.40
N GLU A 73 -2.66 -5.53 5.21
CA GLU A 73 -2.67 -4.15 4.76
C GLU A 73 -2.29 -4.09 3.29
N VAL A 74 -2.78 -3.07 2.60
CA VAL A 74 -2.54 -2.91 1.16
C VAL A 74 -1.90 -1.57 0.84
N GLY A 75 -0.98 -1.59 -0.12
CA GLY A 75 -0.28 -0.40 -0.60
C GLY A 75 -0.12 -0.41 -2.12
N THR A 76 -0.08 0.79 -2.71
CA THR A 76 0.08 0.99 -4.14
C THR A 76 0.96 2.20 -4.45
N LEU A 77 1.22 2.42 -5.72
CA LEU A 77 1.89 3.62 -6.23
C LEU A 77 1.03 4.31 -7.29
N GLY A 78 1.27 5.61 -7.46
CA GLY A 78 0.58 6.45 -8.41
C GLY A 78 -0.83 6.87 -7.97
N LEU A 79 -1.34 7.91 -8.63
CA LEU A 79 -2.61 8.55 -8.30
C LEU A 79 -3.69 8.29 -9.35
N ASP A 80 -3.58 7.20 -10.12
CA ASP A 80 -4.66 6.81 -11.04
C ASP A 80 -5.94 6.48 -10.25
N PRO A 81 -7.07 7.15 -10.54
CA PRO A 81 -8.31 6.95 -9.79
C PRO A 81 -8.88 5.54 -9.86
N GLN A 82 -8.69 4.83 -10.98
CA GLN A 82 -9.18 3.46 -11.13
C GLN A 82 -8.36 2.52 -10.27
N ASN A 83 -7.03 2.69 -10.26
CA ASN A 83 -6.13 1.93 -9.40
C ASN A 83 -6.45 2.17 -7.92
N LEU A 84 -6.60 3.43 -7.49
CA LEU A 84 -6.93 3.76 -6.10
C LEU A 84 -8.28 3.17 -5.66
N ARG A 85 -9.30 3.15 -6.52
CA ARG A 85 -10.57 2.46 -6.23
C ARG A 85 -10.41 0.94 -6.13
N ALA A 86 -9.57 0.34 -6.98
CA ALA A 86 -9.28 -1.09 -6.89
C ALA A 86 -8.64 -1.44 -5.53
N TYR A 87 -7.67 -0.63 -5.08
CA TYR A 87 -7.05 -0.82 -3.77
C TYR A 87 -7.99 -0.49 -2.60
N LEU A 88 -8.92 0.45 -2.76
CA LEU A 88 -9.99 0.67 -1.78
C LEU A 88 -10.88 -0.58 -1.61
N GLN A 89 -11.22 -1.28 -2.71
CA GLN A 89 -11.98 -2.54 -2.64
C GLN A 89 -11.16 -3.66 -1.97
N LEU A 90 -9.85 -3.75 -2.24
CA LEU A 90 -8.97 -4.69 -1.56
C LEU A 90 -8.87 -4.37 -0.06
N ALA A 91 -8.71 -3.10 0.32
CA ALA A 91 -8.70 -2.68 1.72
C ALA A 91 -9.99 -3.11 2.45
N ARG A 92 -11.16 -2.87 1.84
CA ARG A 92 -12.45 -3.33 2.38
C ARG A 92 -12.51 -4.84 2.50
N ARG A 93 -12.04 -5.57 1.50
CA ARG A 93 -12.06 -7.04 1.48
C ARG A 93 -11.22 -7.63 2.60
N PHE A 94 -10.05 -7.07 2.87
CA PHE A 94 -9.12 -7.58 3.88
C PHE A 94 -9.20 -6.87 5.24
N GLY A 95 -10.15 -5.95 5.41
CA GLY A 95 -10.29 -5.19 6.65
C GLY A 95 -9.13 -4.24 6.95
N SER A 96 -8.36 -3.84 5.91
CA SER A 96 -7.33 -2.83 6.06
C SER A 96 -7.94 -1.48 6.37
N SER A 97 -7.48 -0.82 7.44
CA SER A 97 -7.98 0.50 7.84
C SER A 97 -7.46 1.64 6.98
N PHE A 98 -6.52 1.36 6.07
CA PHE A 98 -5.95 2.34 5.15
C PHE A 98 -5.43 1.68 3.86
N VAL A 99 -5.21 2.51 2.85
CA VAL A 99 -4.41 2.20 1.66
C VAL A 99 -3.16 3.07 1.71
N ARG A 100 -1.98 2.45 1.79
CA ARG A 100 -0.71 3.17 1.63
C ARG A 100 -0.54 3.55 0.17
N VAL A 101 -0.10 4.78 -0.12
CA VAL A 101 0.18 5.23 -1.48
C VAL A 101 1.49 6.00 -1.56
N VAL A 102 2.36 5.58 -2.48
CA VAL A 102 3.43 6.41 -3.02
C VAL A 102 2.84 7.22 -4.15
N VAL A 103 2.94 8.55 -4.10
CA VAL A 103 2.25 9.43 -5.08
C VAL A 103 2.85 9.36 -6.46
N ASP A 104 4.13 9.07 -6.56
CA ASP A 104 4.84 8.94 -7.83
C ASP A 104 4.56 7.60 -8.50
N ALA A 105 4.56 7.60 -9.82
CA ALA A 105 4.51 6.41 -10.64
C ALA A 105 5.52 6.54 -11.80
N LYS A 106 5.70 5.48 -12.57
CA LYS A 106 6.53 5.54 -13.76
C LYS A 106 6.00 6.63 -14.70
N ASP A 107 6.86 7.57 -15.03
CA ASP A 107 6.55 8.69 -15.94
C ASP A 107 5.46 9.67 -15.42
N ASP A 108 5.14 9.64 -14.13
CA ASP A 108 4.17 10.55 -13.49
C ASP A 108 4.69 11.01 -12.12
N GLU A 109 5.17 12.24 -12.07
CA GLU A 109 5.71 12.89 -10.86
C GLU A 109 4.88 14.15 -10.55
N PRO A 110 3.69 14.02 -9.93
CA PRO A 110 2.78 15.14 -9.71
C PRO A 110 3.35 16.16 -8.72
N THR A 111 3.07 17.46 -8.97
CA THR A 111 3.35 18.51 -7.98
C THR A 111 2.44 18.36 -6.75
N PRO A 112 2.76 19.00 -5.59
CA PRO A 112 1.89 18.97 -4.41
C PRO A 112 0.45 19.38 -4.72
N GLU A 113 0.25 20.41 -5.54
CA GLU A 113 -1.07 20.90 -5.95
C GLU A 113 -1.81 19.86 -6.82
N GLN A 114 -1.08 19.16 -7.69
CA GLN A 114 -1.64 18.08 -8.51
C GLN A 114 -2.00 16.87 -7.66
N VAL A 115 -1.21 16.53 -6.63
CA VAL A 115 -1.55 15.48 -5.67
C VAL A 115 -2.87 15.80 -4.99
N VAL A 116 -3.01 17.01 -4.43
CA VAL A 116 -4.26 17.46 -3.79
C VAL A 116 -5.42 17.42 -4.77
N ALA A 117 -5.27 17.95 -5.97
CA ALA A 117 -6.33 17.99 -6.98
C ALA A 117 -6.79 16.59 -7.42
N ARG A 118 -5.87 15.63 -7.54
CA ARG A 118 -6.18 14.25 -7.95
C ARG A 118 -6.82 13.42 -6.83
N LEU A 119 -6.40 13.63 -5.57
CA LEU A 119 -6.91 12.88 -4.43
C LEU A 119 -8.26 13.39 -3.91
N HIS A 120 -8.45 14.71 -3.90
CA HIS A 120 -9.65 15.33 -3.32
C HIS A 120 -10.98 14.72 -3.82
N PRO A 121 -11.18 14.43 -5.12
CA PRO A 121 -12.43 13.83 -5.61
C PRO A 121 -12.68 12.39 -5.10
N LEU A 122 -11.64 11.67 -4.64
CA LEU A 122 -11.73 10.28 -4.19
C LEU A 122 -12.04 10.18 -2.68
N LEU A 123 -11.73 11.22 -1.92
CA LEU A 123 -11.84 11.19 -0.46
C LEU A 123 -13.23 10.85 0.07
N PRO A 124 -14.35 11.29 -0.55
CA PRO A 124 -15.68 10.87 -0.11
C PRO A 124 -15.89 9.35 -0.20
N GLU A 125 -15.32 8.69 -1.22
CA GLU A 125 -15.40 7.23 -1.38
C GLU A 125 -14.63 6.51 -0.27
N PHE A 126 -13.41 6.99 0.05
CA PHE A 126 -12.59 6.47 1.15
C PHE A 126 -13.26 6.68 2.51
N ALA A 127 -13.80 7.87 2.75
CA ALA A 127 -14.53 8.18 3.98
C ALA A 127 -15.77 7.29 4.16
N ALA A 128 -16.57 7.12 3.12
CA ALA A 128 -17.75 6.26 3.14
C ALA A 128 -17.40 4.77 3.40
N ALA A 129 -16.21 4.34 2.98
CA ALA A 129 -15.71 3.00 3.23
C ALA A 129 -15.06 2.84 4.61
N GLY A 130 -14.86 3.91 5.37
CA GLY A 130 -14.10 3.88 6.63
C GLY A 130 -12.61 3.57 6.45
N VAL A 131 -12.09 3.76 5.25
CA VAL A 131 -10.68 3.50 4.89
C VAL A 131 -9.95 4.82 4.72
N ARG A 132 -8.75 4.94 5.29
CA ARG A 132 -7.90 6.11 5.12
C ARG A 132 -6.96 5.95 3.95
N LEU A 133 -6.59 7.06 3.33
CA LEU A 133 -5.50 7.13 2.37
C LEU A 133 -4.24 7.60 3.12
N ALA A 134 -3.19 6.78 3.14
CA ALA A 134 -1.95 7.07 3.83
C ALA A 134 -0.84 7.38 2.82
N ILE A 135 -0.52 8.66 2.66
CA ILE A 135 0.53 9.12 1.73
C ILE A 135 1.89 8.82 2.35
N GLU A 136 2.73 8.07 1.64
CA GLU A 136 4.08 7.78 2.11
C GLU A 136 5.01 8.95 1.86
N ASN A 137 5.88 9.23 2.84
CA ASN A 137 6.99 10.17 2.69
C ASN A 137 8.11 9.54 1.84
N HIS A 138 7.86 9.43 0.53
CA HIS A 138 8.85 8.95 -0.42
C HIS A 138 9.73 10.11 -0.92
N ASP A 139 10.98 9.84 -1.20
CA ASP A 139 12.16 10.70 -1.48
C ASP A 139 11.93 12.16 -1.90
N ARG A 140 10.93 12.44 -2.72
CA ARG A 140 10.82 13.72 -3.44
C ARG A 140 10.23 14.87 -2.62
N PHE A 141 9.34 14.60 -1.68
CA PHE A 141 8.69 15.63 -0.89
C PHE A 141 9.31 15.78 0.50
N ARG A 142 9.71 17.01 0.82
CA ARG A 142 10.07 17.33 2.19
C ARG A 142 8.86 17.18 3.12
N SER A 143 9.12 16.85 4.38
CA SER A 143 8.08 16.65 5.40
C SER A 143 7.08 17.80 5.52
N GLY A 144 7.56 19.06 5.38
CA GLY A 144 6.69 20.24 5.38
C GLY A 144 5.71 20.29 4.22
N ALA A 145 6.13 19.88 3.02
CA ALA A 145 5.24 19.81 1.85
C ALA A 145 4.18 18.70 2.01
N LEU A 146 4.57 17.55 2.56
CA LEU A 146 3.62 16.46 2.89
C LEU A 146 2.58 16.91 3.91
N ALA A 147 3.01 17.59 4.98
CA ALA A 147 2.09 18.12 5.99
C ALA A 147 1.10 19.12 5.36
N GLN A 148 1.57 20.05 4.53
CA GLN A 148 0.71 21.00 3.82
C GLN A 148 -0.30 20.31 2.88
N MET A 149 0.10 19.26 2.16
CA MET A 149 -0.83 18.50 1.31
C MET A 149 -1.94 17.85 2.14
N VAL A 150 -1.59 17.22 3.26
CA VAL A 150 -2.58 16.60 4.16
C VAL A 150 -3.52 17.65 4.77
N GLU A 151 -3.00 18.81 5.17
CA GLU A 151 -3.79 19.94 5.67
C GLU A 151 -4.76 20.49 4.61
N GLN A 152 -4.31 20.62 3.36
CA GLN A 152 -5.15 21.09 2.25
C GLN A 152 -6.26 20.07 1.89
N LEU A 153 -5.99 18.78 2.01
CA LEU A 153 -7.01 17.74 1.84
C LEU A 153 -8.07 17.77 2.95
N GLY A 154 -7.71 18.29 4.14
CA GLY A 154 -8.63 18.76 5.18
C GLY A 154 -9.61 17.72 5.74
N THR A 155 -9.26 16.43 5.71
CA THR A 155 -10.16 15.35 6.13
C THR A 155 -9.42 14.30 6.96
N PRO A 156 -10.07 13.70 7.97
CA PRO A 156 -9.50 12.60 8.74
C PRO A 156 -9.28 11.31 7.93
N SER A 157 -9.78 11.27 6.69
CA SER A 157 -9.60 10.14 5.78
C SER A 157 -8.24 10.14 5.07
N VAL A 158 -7.39 11.15 5.32
CA VAL A 158 -6.02 11.21 4.80
C VAL A 158 -5.03 11.33 5.94
N GLY A 159 -3.88 10.68 5.80
CA GLY A 159 -2.78 10.77 6.73
C GLY A 159 -1.45 10.46 6.05
N ILE A 160 -0.40 10.38 6.84
CA ILE A 160 0.95 10.06 6.37
C ILE A 160 1.29 8.62 6.79
N CYS A 161 1.79 7.83 5.84
CA CYS A 161 2.50 6.59 6.11
C CYS A 161 3.98 6.96 6.26
N LEU A 162 4.46 6.95 7.49
CA LEU A 162 5.82 7.37 7.79
C LEU A 162 6.81 6.23 7.53
N ASP A 163 7.63 6.37 6.50
CA ASP A 163 8.85 5.59 6.33
C ASP A 163 10.02 6.35 6.96
N THR A 164 10.61 5.76 7.99
CA THR A 164 11.68 6.41 8.76
C THR A 164 13.01 6.44 8.01
N VAL A 165 13.18 5.63 6.96
CA VAL A 165 14.42 5.56 6.16
C VAL A 165 14.40 6.60 5.03
N ASN A 166 13.27 6.79 4.37
CA ASN A 166 13.13 7.70 3.23
C ASN A 166 13.42 9.18 3.58
N SER A 167 13.36 9.56 4.85
CA SER A 167 13.63 10.93 5.30
C SER A 167 15.10 11.22 5.64
N PHE A 168 16.00 10.24 5.59
CA PHE A 168 17.40 10.43 5.96
C PHE A 168 18.25 11.12 4.86
N GLY A 169 17.75 11.30 3.67
CA GLY A 169 18.48 11.88 2.52
C GLY A 169 17.92 13.21 2.02
N SER A 170 16.87 13.76 2.60
CA SER A 170 16.17 14.96 2.11
C SER A 170 16.35 16.20 2.97
#